data_511f466ebe6caec71a84932144fc2d2e
#
_entry.id   511f466ebe6caec71a84932144fc2d2e
#
_cell.length_a   1.000
_cell.length_b   1.000
_cell.length_c   1.000
_cell.angle_alpha   90.00
_cell.angle_beta   90.00
_cell.angle_gamma   90.00
#
_symmetry.space_group_name_H-M   'P 1'
#
loop_
_entity.id
_entity.type
_entity.pdbx_description
1 polymer ?
#
loop_
_entity_poly.entity_id
_entity_poly.type
_entity_poly.pdbx_seq_one_letter_code
_entity_poly.pdbx_strand_id
1 'polypeptide(L)'
;MAETKFKGYIGTYTKGDSKGVYSFTLDTNEGKIEDIQVAAELGNPTYLAISKDNRFLYSVVKEGDTGGIAAFSIGDSGSLTPINSQVLTGAPPCYVSVDSKNRMVFGANYHQGLVQSHLINQEDGSVLPYASIREHEGSGPDPRQEKPHTHYSELTPDEKYLAVCELGIDAVITYAVEEDGTLTQVNLLPVKAGSGPRHLVFHPNRDIAYVMTEFSSEVIVLNYNPENGNFSEVQYISTLPEDFKENNQGSAIHISADGRYVYAGNRGHNSIAVFSVDSGSGELTFVEHTSTEGDWPRDFEIDPSGKFVVAANQESGNVVLYARDEVSGRLTLITSDITVPYGVCVKFLNY
;
A
#
# COMPACT_ATOMS: atom_id res chain seq x y z
N MET A 1 26.18 16.47 1.15
CA MET A 1 25.44 16.41 2.43
C MET A 1 24.28 15.47 2.16
N ALA A 2 23.93 14.59 3.09
CA ALA A 2 22.74 13.75 2.93
C ALA A 2 21.50 14.65 2.88
N GLU A 3 20.49 14.27 2.09
CA GLU A 3 19.22 14.97 2.02
C GLU A 3 18.52 14.87 3.38
N THR A 4 17.93 15.96 3.82
CA THR A 4 17.31 16.05 5.16
C THR A 4 15.84 16.48 5.07
N LYS A 5 15.36 16.81 3.88
CA LYS A 5 13.97 17.15 3.59
C LYS A 5 13.41 16.20 2.54
N PHE A 6 12.41 15.42 2.92
CA PHE A 6 11.78 14.43 2.07
C PHE A 6 10.34 14.85 1.76
N LYS A 7 10.02 14.96 0.48
CA LYS A 7 8.68 15.27 0.04
C LYS A 7 7.84 14.01 -0.06
N GLY A 8 6.57 14.12 0.36
CA GLY A 8 5.61 13.04 0.25
C GLY A 8 4.22 13.53 -0.14
N TYR A 9 3.33 12.57 -0.38
CA TYR A 9 1.92 12.79 -0.70
C TYR A 9 1.03 11.93 0.19
N ILE A 10 -0.17 12.46 0.48
CA ILE A 10 -1.21 11.76 1.20
C ILE A 10 -2.44 11.69 0.31
N GLY A 11 -2.86 10.47 -0.03
CA GLY A 11 -4.13 10.19 -0.69
C GLY A 11 -5.26 10.13 0.32
N THR A 12 -6.45 10.55 -0.09
CA THR A 12 -7.59 10.68 0.82
C THR A 12 -8.89 10.14 0.25
N TYR A 13 -9.87 9.87 1.12
CA TYR A 13 -11.26 9.93 0.70
C TYR A 13 -11.70 11.39 0.63
N THR A 14 -12.33 11.79 -0.47
CA THR A 14 -12.88 13.15 -0.62
C THR A 14 -14.25 13.27 0.07
N LYS A 15 -14.20 13.26 1.39
CA LYS A 15 -15.34 13.46 2.30
C LYS A 15 -15.09 14.69 3.15
N GLY A 16 -16.17 15.32 3.64
CA GLY A 16 -16.05 16.49 4.49
C GLY A 16 -15.17 17.57 3.83
N ASP A 17 -14.11 17.99 4.51
CA ASP A 17 -13.21 19.05 4.06
C ASP A 17 -12.05 18.56 3.18
N SER A 18 -11.93 17.24 2.94
CA SER A 18 -10.88 16.69 2.08
C SER A 18 -11.08 17.07 0.62
N LYS A 19 -9.99 17.48 -0.06
CA LYS A 19 -10.00 17.98 -1.44
C LYS A 19 -9.39 17.02 -2.46
N GLY A 20 -8.63 16.03 -2.00
CA GLY A 20 -7.94 15.13 -2.93
C GLY A 20 -6.57 14.69 -2.43
N VAL A 21 -5.52 14.91 -3.22
CA VAL A 21 -4.14 14.60 -2.86
C VAL A 21 -3.52 15.77 -2.13
N TYR A 22 -2.91 15.51 -0.98
CA TYR A 22 -2.12 16.50 -0.23
C TYR A 22 -0.64 16.20 -0.39
N SER A 23 0.20 17.24 -0.46
CA SER A 23 1.64 17.12 -0.35
C SER A 23 2.12 17.57 1.03
N PHE A 24 3.26 17.05 1.46
CA PHE A 24 3.94 17.45 2.69
C PHE A 24 5.45 17.36 2.53
N THR A 25 6.19 17.98 3.43
CA THR A 25 7.64 17.85 3.55
C THR A 25 7.98 17.32 4.94
N LEU A 26 8.77 16.26 5.04
CA LEU A 26 9.37 15.80 6.30
C LEU A 26 10.77 16.38 6.43
N ASP A 27 11.01 17.21 7.43
CA ASP A 27 12.35 17.66 7.84
C ASP A 27 12.89 16.70 8.90
N THR A 28 13.87 15.88 8.52
CA THR A 28 14.47 14.87 9.42
C THR A 28 15.47 15.45 10.41
N ASN A 29 15.97 16.66 10.22
CA ASN A 29 16.81 17.34 11.20
C ASN A 29 15.98 17.88 12.36
N GLU A 30 14.83 18.47 12.03
CA GLU A 30 13.93 19.05 13.03
C GLU A 30 12.93 18.03 13.57
N GLY A 31 12.77 16.86 12.90
CA GLY A 31 11.77 15.85 13.26
C GLY A 31 10.34 16.40 13.13
N LYS A 32 10.01 17.06 12.03
CA LYS A 32 8.69 17.67 11.83
C LYS A 32 8.17 17.50 10.39
N ILE A 33 6.85 17.50 10.27
CA ILE A 33 6.16 17.62 8.99
C ILE A 33 5.77 19.08 8.78
N GLU A 34 6.04 19.59 7.58
CA GLU A 34 5.78 20.98 7.20
C GLU A 34 5.20 21.06 5.76
N ASP A 35 4.78 22.25 5.32
CA ASP A 35 4.33 22.55 3.96
C ASP A 35 3.15 21.69 3.49
N ILE A 36 2.22 21.36 4.39
CA ILE A 36 1.02 20.58 4.02
C ILE A 36 0.10 21.45 3.19
N GLN A 37 -0.21 20.98 1.98
CA GLN A 37 -1.10 21.68 1.06
C GLN A 37 -1.83 20.73 0.11
N VAL A 38 -2.93 21.16 -0.48
CA VAL A 38 -3.61 20.43 -1.56
C VAL A 38 -2.71 20.47 -2.80
N ALA A 39 -2.23 19.29 -3.22
CA ALA A 39 -1.39 19.14 -4.41
C ALA A 39 -2.23 18.91 -5.69
N ALA A 40 -3.36 18.22 -5.55
CA ALA A 40 -4.34 18.05 -6.63
C ALA A 40 -5.74 17.85 -6.06
N GLU A 41 -6.74 18.52 -6.66
CA GLU A 41 -8.15 18.21 -6.40
C GLU A 41 -8.55 17.01 -7.26
N LEU A 42 -9.02 15.93 -6.61
CA LEU A 42 -9.32 14.66 -7.26
C LEU A 42 -10.35 13.87 -6.44
N GLY A 43 -11.25 13.17 -7.12
CA GLY A 43 -12.25 12.33 -6.45
C GLY A 43 -11.64 11.04 -5.90
N ASN A 44 -11.67 10.84 -4.59
CA ASN A 44 -11.23 9.64 -3.87
C ASN A 44 -9.85 9.09 -4.32
N PRO A 45 -8.76 9.87 -4.29
CA PRO A 45 -7.40 9.38 -4.54
C PRO A 45 -6.92 8.50 -3.39
N THR A 46 -7.55 7.35 -3.21
CA THR A 46 -7.37 6.51 -2.03
C THR A 46 -6.10 5.67 -2.04
N TYR A 47 -5.41 5.60 -3.17
CA TYR A 47 -4.07 5.03 -3.28
C TYR A 47 -3.25 5.72 -4.35
N LEU A 48 -1.95 5.82 -4.11
CA LEU A 48 -0.97 6.54 -4.93
C LEU A 48 0.20 5.64 -5.28
N ALA A 49 0.74 5.79 -6.48
CA ALA A 49 2.02 5.21 -6.90
C ALA A 49 2.88 6.28 -7.57
N ILE A 50 4.17 6.30 -7.27
CA ILE A 50 5.13 7.28 -7.80
C ILE A 50 6.12 6.54 -8.69
N SER A 51 6.35 7.05 -9.92
CA SER A 51 7.37 6.49 -10.81
C SER A 51 8.75 6.59 -10.16
N LYS A 52 9.61 5.60 -10.41
CA LYS A 52 10.94 5.50 -9.77
C LYS A 52 11.82 6.73 -10.03
N ASP A 53 11.62 7.42 -11.13
CA ASP A 53 12.33 8.65 -11.51
C ASP A 53 11.69 9.92 -10.95
N ASN A 54 10.63 9.81 -10.13
CA ASN A 54 9.87 10.91 -9.54
C ASN A 54 9.21 11.86 -10.55
N ARG A 55 9.05 11.46 -11.80
CA ARG A 55 8.44 12.34 -12.83
C ARG A 55 6.93 12.27 -12.84
N PHE A 56 6.35 11.14 -12.39
CA PHE A 56 4.92 10.88 -12.49
C PHE A 56 4.34 10.30 -11.19
N LEU A 57 3.10 10.68 -10.94
CA LEU A 57 2.26 10.10 -9.89
C LEU A 57 1.01 9.53 -10.54
N TYR A 58 0.69 8.30 -10.21
CA TYR A 58 -0.54 7.61 -10.60
C TYR A 58 -1.44 7.48 -9.36
N SER A 59 -2.70 7.79 -9.53
CA SER A 59 -3.69 7.80 -8.44
C SER A 59 -4.93 7.03 -8.82
N VAL A 60 -5.49 6.34 -7.86
CA VAL A 60 -6.91 5.97 -7.94
C VAL A 60 -7.76 7.23 -8.13
N VAL A 61 -8.80 7.13 -8.96
CA VAL A 61 -9.74 8.24 -9.18
C VAL A 61 -11.18 7.75 -9.27
N LYS A 62 -12.10 8.55 -8.73
CA LYS A 62 -13.54 8.42 -8.91
C LYS A 62 -14.10 9.67 -9.57
N GLU A 63 -14.76 9.50 -10.72
CA GLU A 63 -15.41 10.56 -11.49
C GLU A 63 -16.89 10.21 -11.68
N GLY A 64 -17.78 10.76 -10.82
CA GLY A 64 -19.21 10.41 -10.84
C GLY A 64 -19.45 8.92 -10.61
N ASP A 65 -20.04 8.24 -11.61
CA ASP A 65 -20.33 6.79 -11.58
C ASP A 65 -19.19 5.94 -12.18
N THR A 66 -18.06 6.55 -12.51
CA THR A 66 -16.89 5.87 -13.07
C THR A 66 -15.72 5.89 -12.10
N GLY A 67 -14.85 4.91 -12.22
CA GLY A 67 -13.63 4.81 -11.45
C GLY A 67 -12.46 4.27 -12.26
N GLY A 68 -11.24 4.62 -11.90
CA GLY A 68 -10.05 4.21 -12.64
C GLY A 68 -8.75 4.77 -12.08
N ILE A 69 -7.81 5.05 -12.98
CA ILE A 69 -6.47 5.55 -12.67
C ILE A 69 -6.24 6.88 -13.38
N ALA A 70 -5.81 7.89 -12.63
CA ALA A 70 -5.39 9.19 -13.12
C ALA A 70 -3.86 9.31 -13.07
N ALA A 71 -3.28 10.01 -14.06
CA ALA A 71 -1.86 10.31 -14.15
C ALA A 71 -1.60 11.81 -13.95
N PHE A 72 -0.52 12.12 -13.25
CA PHE A 72 -0.02 13.47 -13.00
C PHE A 72 1.48 13.53 -13.29
N SER A 73 1.96 14.65 -13.83
CA SER A 73 3.38 14.97 -13.78
C SER A 73 3.72 15.65 -12.46
N ILE A 74 4.91 15.33 -11.93
CA ILE A 74 5.45 15.92 -10.71
C ILE A 74 6.44 17.02 -11.09
N GLY A 75 6.17 18.26 -10.70
CA GLY A 75 7.09 19.38 -10.88
C GLY A 75 8.17 19.46 -9.82
N ASP A 76 9.21 20.27 -10.03
CA ASP A 76 10.37 20.42 -9.13
C ASP A 76 9.99 20.77 -7.68
N SER A 77 8.91 21.52 -7.50
CA SER A 77 8.37 21.83 -6.15
C SER A 77 7.51 20.72 -5.54
N GLY A 78 7.29 19.62 -6.26
CA GLY A 78 6.32 18.57 -5.92
C GLY A 78 4.88 18.93 -6.23
N SER A 79 4.64 19.96 -7.06
CA SER A 79 3.31 20.26 -7.59
C SER A 79 2.86 19.17 -8.57
N LEU A 80 1.56 18.87 -8.56
CA LEU A 80 0.96 17.88 -9.47
C LEU A 80 0.23 18.59 -10.61
N THR A 81 0.55 18.22 -11.85
CA THR A 81 -0.14 18.69 -13.05
C THR A 81 -0.88 17.50 -13.68
N PRO A 82 -2.22 17.56 -13.86
CA PRO A 82 -2.97 16.47 -14.47
C PRO A 82 -2.50 16.17 -15.89
N ILE A 83 -2.41 14.89 -16.25
CA ILE A 83 -2.12 14.42 -17.60
C ILE A 83 -3.39 13.84 -18.23
N ASN A 84 -3.90 12.73 -17.70
CA ASN A 84 -5.14 12.09 -18.13
C ASN A 84 -5.71 11.16 -17.07
N SER A 85 -6.89 10.59 -17.33
CA SER A 85 -7.44 9.47 -16.58
C SER A 85 -7.95 8.37 -17.52
N GLN A 86 -7.91 7.12 -17.06
CA GLN A 86 -8.57 5.97 -17.68
C GLN A 86 -9.59 5.43 -16.70
N VAL A 87 -10.87 5.61 -17.02
CA VAL A 87 -11.99 5.25 -16.13
C VAL A 87 -12.98 4.34 -16.83
N LEU A 88 -13.62 3.45 -16.09
CA LEU A 88 -14.76 2.64 -16.50
C LEU A 88 -15.93 2.84 -15.56
N THR A 89 -17.12 2.51 -16.02
CA THR A 89 -18.33 2.49 -15.17
C THR A 89 -18.15 1.54 -14.01
N GLY A 90 -18.44 2.01 -12.80
CA GLY A 90 -18.36 1.24 -11.56
C GLY A 90 -17.43 1.87 -10.52
N ALA A 91 -17.13 1.09 -9.49
CA ALA A 91 -16.27 1.53 -8.40
C ALA A 91 -14.81 1.66 -8.85
N PRO A 92 -14.06 2.63 -8.29
CA PRO A 92 -12.64 2.75 -8.57
C PRO A 92 -11.83 1.57 -8.00
N PRO A 93 -10.59 1.35 -8.50
CA PRO A 93 -9.63 0.52 -7.80
C PRO A 93 -9.41 1.00 -6.35
N CYS A 94 -8.89 0.13 -5.49
CA CYS A 94 -8.45 0.50 -4.15
C CYS A 94 -6.92 0.51 -4.00
N TYR A 95 -6.22 0.05 -5.04
CA TYR A 95 -4.76 -0.01 -5.11
C TYR A 95 -4.27 0.32 -6.51
N VAL A 96 -3.12 0.97 -6.61
CA VAL A 96 -2.40 1.24 -7.85
C VAL A 96 -0.90 1.05 -7.62
N SER A 97 -0.20 0.44 -8.58
CA SER A 97 1.25 0.32 -8.59
C SER A 97 1.82 0.58 -9.98
N VAL A 98 3.12 0.85 -10.08
CA VAL A 98 3.82 1.15 -11.33
C VAL A 98 5.13 0.37 -11.39
N ASP A 99 5.52 -0.12 -12.58
CA ASP A 99 6.81 -0.81 -12.77
C ASP A 99 8.00 0.16 -12.67
N SER A 100 9.20 -0.38 -12.40
CA SER A 100 10.40 0.44 -12.17
C SER A 100 10.84 1.26 -13.38
N LYS A 101 10.39 0.90 -14.58
CA LYS A 101 10.71 1.56 -15.83
C LYS A 101 9.61 2.51 -16.34
N ASN A 102 8.55 2.66 -15.53
CA ASN A 102 7.38 3.47 -15.86
C ASN A 102 6.73 3.09 -17.21
N ARG A 103 6.61 1.78 -17.50
CA ARG A 103 5.99 1.26 -18.73
C ARG A 103 4.58 0.79 -18.54
N MET A 104 4.26 0.34 -17.31
CA MET A 104 2.97 -0.26 -16.96
C MET A 104 2.49 0.23 -15.59
N VAL A 105 1.19 0.43 -15.49
CA VAL A 105 0.49 0.66 -14.22
C VAL A 105 -0.54 -0.44 -14.02
N PHE A 106 -0.65 -0.90 -12.76
CA PHE A 106 -1.56 -1.96 -12.36
C PHE A 106 -2.55 -1.44 -11.32
N GLY A 107 -3.76 -1.99 -11.31
CA GLY A 107 -4.77 -1.65 -10.32
C GLY A 107 -5.49 -2.88 -9.80
N ALA A 108 -5.79 -2.88 -8.49
CA ALA A 108 -6.67 -3.85 -7.86
C ALA A 108 -8.01 -3.22 -7.52
N ASN A 109 -9.11 -3.86 -7.88
CA ASN A 109 -10.45 -3.34 -7.65
C ASN A 109 -11.22 -4.22 -6.68
N TYR A 110 -11.40 -3.71 -5.46
CA TYR A 110 -12.09 -4.39 -4.37
C TYR A 110 -13.55 -4.70 -4.69
N HIS A 111 -14.28 -3.71 -5.18
CA HIS A 111 -15.73 -3.85 -5.39
C HIS A 111 -16.09 -4.70 -6.60
N GLN A 112 -15.21 -4.78 -7.58
CA GLN A 112 -15.41 -5.56 -8.81
C GLN A 112 -14.70 -6.91 -8.76
N GLY A 113 -13.80 -7.16 -7.79
CA GLY A 113 -13.08 -8.42 -7.65
C GLY A 113 -12.17 -8.70 -8.85
N LEU A 114 -11.41 -7.70 -9.30
CA LEU A 114 -10.56 -7.82 -10.48
C LEU A 114 -9.20 -7.13 -10.31
N VAL A 115 -8.25 -7.56 -11.12
CA VAL A 115 -6.97 -6.89 -11.35
C VAL A 115 -6.90 -6.40 -12.79
N GLN A 116 -6.25 -5.25 -12.99
CA GLN A 116 -6.13 -4.61 -14.29
C GLN A 116 -4.70 -4.12 -14.55
N SER A 117 -4.33 -4.04 -15.82
CA SER A 117 -3.09 -3.46 -16.30
C SER A 117 -3.33 -2.45 -17.40
N HIS A 118 -2.44 -1.47 -17.48
CA HIS A 118 -2.38 -0.45 -18.54
C HIS A 118 -0.95 -0.25 -18.96
N LEU A 119 -0.72 0.04 -20.22
CA LEU A 119 0.55 0.59 -20.66
C LEU A 119 0.61 2.10 -20.37
N ILE A 120 1.80 2.61 -20.23
CA ILE A 120 2.09 4.03 -20.03
C ILE A 120 2.76 4.57 -21.29
N ASN A 121 2.28 5.70 -21.78
CA ASN A 121 2.94 6.42 -22.86
C ASN A 121 4.28 6.97 -22.37
N GLN A 122 5.36 6.55 -23.00
CA GLN A 122 6.72 6.88 -22.57
C GLN A 122 7.12 8.36 -22.85
N GLU A 123 6.35 9.07 -23.69
CA GLU A 123 6.63 10.48 -24.02
C GLU A 123 6.13 11.42 -22.92
N ASP A 124 4.92 11.17 -22.40
CA ASP A 124 4.23 12.11 -21.52
C ASP A 124 3.75 11.51 -20.18
N GLY A 125 3.89 10.18 -19.97
CA GLY A 125 3.46 9.49 -18.76
C GLY A 125 1.97 9.22 -18.70
N SER A 126 1.21 9.46 -19.78
CA SER A 126 -0.24 9.21 -19.79
C SER A 126 -0.56 7.71 -19.71
N VAL A 127 -1.63 7.38 -18.99
CA VAL A 127 -2.15 6.01 -18.90
C VAL A 127 -2.94 5.70 -20.17
N LEU A 128 -2.56 4.61 -20.84
CA LEU A 128 -3.23 4.13 -22.05
C LEU A 128 -4.47 3.28 -21.67
N PRO A 129 -5.36 2.96 -22.61
CA PRO A 129 -6.49 2.07 -22.36
C PRO A 129 -6.06 0.73 -21.76
N TYR A 130 -7.02 0.01 -21.15
CA TYR A 130 -6.77 -1.28 -20.52
C TYR A 130 -6.06 -2.26 -21.46
N ALA A 131 -4.91 -2.77 -21.03
CA ALA A 131 -4.20 -3.84 -21.72
C ALA A 131 -4.76 -5.21 -21.31
N SER A 132 -5.10 -5.37 -20.03
CA SER A 132 -5.68 -6.60 -19.49
C SER A 132 -6.61 -6.31 -18.32
N ILE A 133 -7.70 -7.07 -18.22
CA ILE A 133 -8.59 -7.15 -17.05
C ILE A 133 -8.76 -8.63 -16.73
N ARG A 134 -8.58 -8.99 -15.44
CA ARG A 134 -8.79 -10.35 -14.94
C ARG A 134 -9.76 -10.30 -13.77
N GLU A 135 -10.98 -10.80 -14.00
CA GLU A 135 -11.99 -10.97 -12.96
C GLU A 135 -11.72 -12.28 -12.21
N HIS A 136 -11.90 -12.25 -10.89
CA HIS A 136 -11.79 -13.43 -10.05
C HIS A 136 -13.17 -14.02 -9.76
N GLU A 137 -13.20 -15.29 -9.36
CA GLU A 137 -14.43 -16.02 -9.02
C GLU A 137 -14.24 -16.73 -7.67
N GLY A 138 -15.33 -16.87 -6.93
CA GLY A 138 -15.35 -17.56 -5.65
C GLY A 138 -15.87 -16.71 -4.51
N SER A 139 -15.75 -17.23 -3.29
CA SER A 139 -16.15 -16.59 -2.03
C SER A 139 -15.39 -17.23 -0.87
N GLY A 140 -15.44 -16.61 0.30
CA GLY A 140 -14.87 -17.13 1.54
C GLY A 140 -15.92 -17.29 2.65
N PRO A 141 -15.50 -17.73 3.84
CA PRO A 141 -16.41 -18.01 4.95
C PRO A 141 -16.89 -16.76 5.73
N ASP A 142 -16.16 -15.65 5.66
CA ASP A 142 -16.58 -14.40 6.32
C ASP A 142 -17.74 -13.76 5.53
N PRO A 143 -18.76 -13.18 6.19
CA PRO A 143 -19.83 -12.47 5.49
C PRO A 143 -19.39 -11.36 4.53
N ARG A 144 -18.18 -10.82 4.71
CA ARG A 144 -17.55 -9.83 3.82
C ARG A 144 -16.82 -10.46 2.64
N GLN A 145 -16.85 -11.78 2.52
CA GLN A 145 -16.26 -12.56 1.42
C GLN A 145 -17.36 -13.19 0.54
N GLU A 146 -18.47 -12.48 0.35
CA GLU A 146 -19.59 -12.94 -0.49
C GLU A 146 -19.23 -13.11 -1.96
N LYS A 147 -18.13 -12.49 -2.37
CA LYS A 147 -17.54 -12.53 -3.71
C LYS A 147 -16.05 -12.16 -3.64
N PRO A 148 -15.31 -12.18 -4.77
CA PRO A 148 -13.94 -11.68 -4.82
C PRO A 148 -13.83 -10.20 -4.46
N HIS A 149 -12.75 -9.86 -3.75
CA HIS A 149 -12.39 -8.51 -3.30
C HIS A 149 -10.89 -8.28 -3.44
N THR A 150 -10.43 -8.00 -4.66
CA THR A 150 -9.01 -7.78 -4.95
C THR A 150 -8.52 -6.50 -4.29
N HIS A 151 -7.51 -6.58 -3.42
CA HIS A 151 -7.08 -5.41 -2.63
C HIS A 151 -5.66 -4.93 -2.89
N TYR A 152 -4.82 -5.73 -3.53
CA TYR A 152 -3.40 -5.41 -3.78
C TYR A 152 -2.97 -6.00 -5.12
N SER A 153 -2.13 -5.26 -5.85
CA SER A 153 -1.47 -5.73 -7.06
C SER A 153 -0.15 -4.98 -7.26
N GLU A 154 0.98 -5.67 -7.15
CA GLU A 154 2.31 -5.10 -7.35
C GLU A 154 3.26 -6.14 -7.94
N LEU A 155 4.23 -5.68 -8.73
CA LEU A 155 5.22 -6.56 -9.30
C LEU A 155 6.13 -7.17 -8.23
N THR A 156 6.54 -8.40 -8.46
CA THR A 156 7.59 -9.05 -7.67
C THR A 156 8.92 -8.30 -7.84
N PRO A 157 9.89 -8.44 -6.90
CA PRO A 157 11.15 -7.68 -6.96
C PRO A 157 11.97 -7.83 -8.26
N ASP A 158 11.81 -8.96 -8.93
CA ASP A 158 12.43 -9.25 -10.23
C ASP A 158 11.58 -8.80 -11.44
N GLU A 159 10.42 -8.20 -11.18
CA GLU A 159 9.43 -7.70 -12.16
C GLU A 159 8.94 -8.75 -13.18
N LYS A 160 9.10 -10.05 -12.90
CA LYS A 160 8.58 -11.11 -13.77
C LYS A 160 7.10 -11.40 -13.57
N TYR A 161 6.62 -11.20 -12.37
CA TYR A 161 5.25 -11.53 -11.99
C TYR A 161 4.57 -10.36 -11.29
N LEU A 162 3.25 -10.36 -11.35
CA LEU A 162 2.37 -9.50 -10.54
C LEU A 162 1.81 -10.34 -9.39
N ALA A 163 2.12 -9.97 -8.16
CA ALA A 163 1.53 -10.55 -6.96
C ALA A 163 0.23 -9.82 -6.62
N VAL A 164 -0.84 -10.56 -6.35
CA VAL A 164 -2.17 -10.04 -6.09
C VAL A 164 -2.71 -10.64 -4.80
N CYS A 165 -3.16 -9.80 -3.87
CA CYS A 165 -3.92 -10.26 -2.70
C CYS A 165 -5.42 -10.21 -2.99
N GLU A 166 -6.06 -11.36 -2.90
CA GLU A 166 -7.48 -11.53 -3.13
C GLU A 166 -8.18 -11.85 -1.81
N LEU A 167 -8.71 -10.81 -1.20
CA LEU A 167 -9.28 -10.84 0.15
C LEU A 167 -10.58 -11.66 0.21
N GLY A 168 -11.38 -11.60 -0.87
CA GLY A 168 -12.71 -12.22 -0.90
C GLY A 168 -12.71 -13.74 -1.05
N ILE A 169 -11.59 -14.33 -1.47
CA ILE A 169 -11.47 -15.79 -1.66
C ILE A 169 -10.27 -16.39 -0.92
N ASP A 170 -9.67 -15.65 0.00
CA ASP A 170 -8.53 -16.09 0.79
C ASP A 170 -7.37 -16.61 -0.06
N ALA A 171 -6.88 -15.80 -1.02
CA ALA A 171 -5.82 -16.23 -1.92
C ALA A 171 -4.75 -15.17 -2.17
N VAL A 172 -3.53 -15.63 -2.41
CA VAL A 172 -2.47 -14.86 -3.07
C VAL A 172 -2.31 -15.42 -4.48
N ILE A 173 -2.55 -14.57 -5.49
CA ILE A 173 -2.55 -14.96 -6.91
C ILE A 173 -1.32 -14.37 -7.59
N THR A 174 -0.72 -15.11 -8.50
CA THR A 174 0.43 -14.65 -9.28
C THR A 174 0.11 -14.67 -10.76
N TYR A 175 0.40 -13.57 -11.43
CA TYR A 175 0.27 -13.43 -12.89
C TYR A 175 1.63 -13.23 -13.53
N ALA A 176 1.91 -13.93 -14.63
CA ALA A 176 2.94 -13.54 -15.56
C ALA A 176 2.49 -12.26 -16.29
N VAL A 177 3.43 -11.33 -16.52
CA VAL A 177 3.14 -10.04 -17.16
C VAL A 177 3.90 -9.99 -18.48
N GLU A 178 3.14 -9.90 -19.59
CA GLU A 178 3.71 -9.79 -20.93
C GLU A 178 4.06 -8.32 -21.25
N GLU A 179 4.91 -8.12 -22.24
CA GLU A 179 5.35 -6.77 -22.66
C GLU A 179 4.20 -5.86 -23.14
N ASP A 180 3.11 -6.45 -23.64
CA ASP A 180 1.90 -5.73 -24.06
C ASP A 180 0.91 -5.47 -22.90
N GLY A 181 1.30 -5.81 -21.68
CA GLY A 181 0.47 -5.67 -20.48
C GLY A 181 -0.52 -6.81 -20.24
N THR A 182 -0.54 -7.86 -21.08
CA THR A 182 -1.39 -9.03 -20.86
C THR A 182 -1.00 -9.74 -19.57
N LEU A 183 -2.00 -10.05 -18.75
CA LEU A 183 -1.86 -10.81 -17.50
C LEU A 183 -2.29 -12.25 -17.69
N THR A 184 -1.43 -13.21 -17.36
CA THR A 184 -1.74 -14.64 -17.41
C THR A 184 -1.52 -15.26 -16.04
N GLN A 185 -2.58 -15.79 -15.41
CA GLN A 185 -2.45 -16.43 -14.10
C GLN A 185 -1.54 -17.66 -14.20
N VAL A 186 -0.51 -17.68 -13.36
CA VAL A 186 0.46 -18.80 -13.29
C VAL A 186 0.36 -19.57 -12.00
N ASN A 187 -0.08 -18.93 -10.92
CA ASN A 187 -0.24 -19.57 -9.61
C ASN A 187 -1.38 -18.96 -8.80
N LEU A 188 -1.90 -19.74 -7.86
CA LEU A 188 -2.81 -19.32 -6.81
C LEU A 188 -2.47 -20.11 -5.56
N LEU A 189 -2.08 -19.41 -4.49
CA LEU A 189 -1.91 -19.97 -3.16
C LEU A 189 -3.18 -19.68 -2.34
N PRO A 190 -4.01 -20.69 -2.02
CA PRO A 190 -5.05 -20.52 -1.01
C PRO A 190 -4.38 -20.38 0.36
N VAL A 191 -4.84 -19.40 1.14
CA VAL A 191 -4.38 -19.20 2.52
C VAL A 191 -5.49 -19.58 3.51
N LYS A 192 -5.22 -19.50 4.80
CA LYS A 192 -6.18 -19.84 5.86
C LYS A 192 -7.55 -19.18 5.61
N ALA A 193 -8.60 -20.00 5.57
CA ALA A 193 -9.97 -19.57 5.31
C ALA A 193 -10.44 -18.50 6.32
N GLY A 194 -11.02 -17.40 5.84
CA GLY A 194 -11.47 -16.27 6.64
C GLY A 194 -10.34 -15.31 7.05
N SER A 195 -9.15 -15.42 6.49
CA SER A 195 -8.04 -14.52 6.80
C SER A 195 -8.12 -13.17 6.06
N GLY A 196 -8.52 -13.17 4.80
CA GLY A 196 -8.64 -11.98 3.98
C GLY A 196 -7.29 -11.31 3.71
N PRO A 197 -6.41 -11.87 2.84
CA PRO A 197 -5.13 -11.25 2.50
C PRO A 197 -5.37 -9.90 1.83
N ARG A 198 -4.72 -8.86 2.34
CA ARG A 198 -5.01 -7.47 1.98
C ARG A 198 -3.88 -6.76 1.26
N HIS A 199 -2.73 -6.65 1.88
CA HIS A 199 -1.51 -6.03 1.35
C HIS A 199 -0.33 -6.97 1.52
N LEU A 200 0.67 -6.83 0.67
CA LEU A 200 1.88 -7.64 0.67
C LEU A 200 3.11 -6.74 0.57
N VAL A 201 4.20 -7.12 1.23
CA VAL A 201 5.52 -6.50 1.04
C VAL A 201 6.57 -7.58 0.91
N PHE A 202 7.52 -7.40 -0.02
CA PHE A 202 8.66 -8.29 -0.18
C PHE A 202 9.82 -7.89 0.73
N HIS A 203 10.55 -8.86 1.22
CA HIS A 203 11.82 -8.61 1.88
C HIS A 203 12.83 -8.06 0.85
N PRO A 204 13.57 -6.95 1.16
CA PRO A 204 14.39 -6.25 0.17
C PRO A 204 15.54 -7.08 -0.41
N ASN A 205 16.02 -8.11 0.30
CA ASN A 205 17.21 -8.87 -0.06
C ASN A 205 17.01 -10.40 -0.06
N ARG A 206 15.76 -10.88 0.02
CA ARG A 206 15.45 -12.32 0.13
C ARG A 206 14.14 -12.65 -0.58
N ASP A 207 14.01 -13.88 -1.01
CA ASP A 207 12.80 -14.41 -1.63
C ASP A 207 11.74 -14.74 -0.56
N ILE A 208 11.32 -13.72 0.17
CA ILE A 208 10.33 -13.80 1.24
C ILE A 208 9.35 -12.65 1.07
N ALA A 209 8.08 -12.92 1.33
CA ALA A 209 7.01 -11.92 1.36
C ALA A 209 6.23 -11.98 2.67
N TYR A 210 5.65 -10.86 3.06
CA TYR A 210 4.82 -10.70 4.25
C TYR A 210 3.46 -10.17 3.83
N VAL A 211 2.40 -10.88 4.19
CA VAL A 211 1.02 -10.53 3.82
C VAL A 211 0.24 -10.12 5.05
N MET A 212 -0.28 -8.91 5.07
CA MET A 212 -1.24 -8.47 6.07
C MET A 212 -2.62 -8.99 5.75
N THR A 213 -3.27 -9.64 6.70
CA THR A 213 -4.66 -10.10 6.58
C THR A 213 -5.63 -9.10 7.21
N GLU A 214 -6.72 -8.78 6.52
CA GLU A 214 -7.71 -7.83 7.02
C GLU A 214 -8.58 -8.42 8.12
N PHE A 215 -9.03 -9.67 7.95
CA PHE A 215 -10.04 -10.25 8.83
C PHE A 215 -9.46 -10.98 10.03
N SER A 216 -8.42 -11.79 9.82
CA SER A 216 -7.80 -12.53 10.93
C SER A 216 -6.78 -11.71 11.73
N SER A 217 -6.40 -10.50 11.25
CA SER A 217 -5.42 -9.64 11.92
C SER A 217 -4.10 -10.37 12.20
N GLU A 218 -3.60 -11.06 11.17
CA GLU A 218 -2.34 -11.79 11.19
C GLU A 218 -1.41 -11.28 10.08
N VAL A 219 -0.11 -11.48 10.26
CA VAL A 219 0.86 -11.44 9.16
C VAL A 219 1.17 -12.88 8.76
N ILE A 220 1.06 -13.18 7.47
CA ILE A 220 1.50 -14.44 6.88
C ILE A 220 2.91 -14.25 6.33
N VAL A 221 3.85 -15.07 6.76
CA VAL A 221 5.20 -15.14 6.17
C VAL A 221 5.17 -16.17 5.05
N LEU A 222 5.61 -15.77 3.85
CA LEU A 222 5.64 -16.61 2.66
C LEU A 222 7.05 -16.70 2.10
N ASN A 223 7.50 -17.90 1.73
CA ASN A 223 8.59 -18.04 0.77
C ASN A 223 8.07 -17.72 -0.63
N TYR A 224 8.88 -17.03 -1.41
CA TYR A 224 8.65 -16.74 -2.82
C TYR A 224 9.65 -17.49 -3.70
N ASN A 225 9.21 -18.08 -4.80
CA ASN A 225 10.08 -18.72 -5.78
C ASN A 225 10.12 -17.86 -7.07
N PRO A 226 11.23 -17.15 -7.36
CA PRO A 226 11.34 -16.26 -8.52
C PRO A 226 11.41 -17.02 -9.87
N GLU A 227 11.63 -18.34 -9.87
CA GLU A 227 11.68 -19.12 -11.11
C GLU A 227 10.28 -19.39 -11.69
N ASN A 228 9.26 -19.47 -10.84
CA ASN A 228 7.92 -19.87 -11.26
C ASN A 228 6.78 -19.04 -10.63
N GLY A 229 7.11 -18.02 -9.81
CA GLY A 229 6.13 -17.13 -9.17
C GLY A 229 5.34 -17.78 -8.02
N ASN A 230 5.74 -18.95 -7.53
CA ASN A 230 5.03 -19.65 -6.48
C ASN A 230 5.32 -19.06 -5.10
N PHE A 231 4.29 -19.05 -4.26
CA PHE A 231 4.41 -18.79 -2.84
C PHE A 231 4.15 -20.05 -2.00
N SER A 232 4.78 -20.15 -0.83
CA SER A 232 4.48 -21.18 0.17
C SER A 232 4.49 -20.60 1.57
N GLU A 233 3.55 -21.06 2.41
CA GLU A 233 3.38 -20.58 3.78
C GLU A 233 4.53 -21.03 4.70
N VAL A 234 4.97 -20.10 5.57
CA VAL A 234 6.00 -20.36 6.59
C VAL A 234 5.43 -20.15 7.99
N GLN A 235 4.76 -19.01 8.23
CA GLN A 235 4.29 -18.61 9.55
C GLN A 235 3.00 -17.80 9.45
N TYR A 236 2.16 -17.92 10.47
CA TYR A 236 1.08 -16.97 10.80
C TYR A 236 1.37 -16.37 12.18
N ILE A 237 1.35 -15.04 12.31
CA ILE A 237 1.57 -14.35 13.57
C ILE A 237 0.55 -13.24 13.78
N SER A 238 -0.08 -13.20 14.95
CA SER A 238 -1.08 -12.17 15.28
C SER A 238 -0.47 -10.78 15.35
N THR A 239 -1.21 -9.78 14.85
CA THR A 239 -0.88 -8.36 15.00
C THR A 239 -1.56 -7.72 16.21
N LEU A 240 -2.31 -8.49 16.98
CA LEU A 240 -3.09 -8.02 18.14
C LEU A 240 -2.60 -8.62 19.44
N PRO A 241 -2.77 -7.92 20.57
CA PRO A 241 -2.62 -8.51 21.90
C PRO A 241 -3.61 -9.67 22.11
N GLU A 242 -3.22 -10.67 22.90
CA GLU A 242 -4.07 -11.85 23.17
C GLU A 242 -5.39 -11.51 23.85
N ASP A 243 -5.45 -10.43 24.63
CA ASP A 243 -6.62 -9.96 25.37
C ASP A 243 -7.53 -9.03 24.57
N PHE A 244 -7.11 -8.55 23.40
CA PHE A 244 -7.94 -7.71 22.54
C PHE A 244 -8.99 -8.56 21.81
N LYS A 245 -10.29 -8.24 22.02
CA LYS A 245 -11.42 -9.01 21.46
C LYS A 245 -12.43 -8.16 20.70
N GLU A 246 -12.13 -6.87 20.56
CA GLU A 246 -12.99 -5.95 19.82
C GLU A 246 -12.78 -6.07 18.31
N ASN A 247 -13.60 -5.35 17.53
CA ASN A 247 -13.44 -5.34 16.09
C ASN A 247 -12.09 -4.76 15.70
N ASN A 248 -11.39 -5.49 14.84
CA ASN A 248 -10.17 -5.01 14.20
C ASN A 248 -10.12 -5.44 12.73
N GLN A 249 -9.50 -4.60 11.92
CA GLN A 249 -9.22 -4.90 10.53
C GLN A 249 -7.76 -4.56 10.23
N GLY A 250 -7.00 -5.53 9.74
CA GLY A 250 -5.65 -5.28 9.27
C GLY A 250 -5.62 -4.24 8.15
N SER A 251 -4.57 -3.42 8.08
CA SER A 251 -4.46 -2.36 7.07
C SER A 251 -3.18 -2.46 6.23
N ALA A 252 -2.24 -1.54 6.38
CA ALA A 252 -0.98 -1.54 5.65
C ALA A 252 0.06 -2.47 6.28
N ILE A 253 1.06 -2.85 5.48
CA ILE A 253 2.26 -3.55 5.91
C ILE A 253 3.47 -2.97 5.19
N HIS A 254 4.53 -2.69 5.94
CA HIS A 254 5.79 -2.18 5.42
C HIS A 254 6.97 -2.89 6.09
N ILE A 255 8.11 -2.89 5.41
CA ILE A 255 9.36 -3.46 5.93
C ILE A 255 10.45 -2.39 5.88
N SER A 256 11.34 -2.38 6.88
CA SER A 256 12.50 -1.51 6.85
C SER A 256 13.44 -1.84 5.69
N ALA A 257 14.13 -0.83 5.14
CA ALA A 257 15.01 -0.99 3.98
C ALA A 257 16.15 -2.00 4.19
N ASP A 258 16.55 -2.23 5.45
CA ASP A 258 17.53 -3.25 5.84
C ASP A 258 16.92 -4.66 6.02
N GLY A 259 15.60 -4.81 5.89
CA GLY A 259 14.88 -6.06 6.03
C GLY A 259 14.74 -6.59 7.45
N ARG A 260 15.09 -5.80 8.49
CA ARG A 260 15.12 -6.29 9.87
C ARG A 260 13.81 -6.17 10.63
N TYR A 261 12.90 -5.29 10.20
CA TYR A 261 11.65 -5.02 10.91
C TYR A 261 10.47 -4.91 9.97
N VAL A 262 9.37 -5.59 10.30
CA VAL A 262 8.08 -5.49 9.64
C VAL A 262 7.11 -4.73 10.54
N TYR A 263 6.31 -3.85 9.94
CA TYR A 263 5.33 -2.99 10.57
C TYR A 263 3.95 -3.28 9.98
N ALA A 264 2.94 -3.52 10.82
CA ALA A 264 1.59 -3.88 10.39
C ALA A 264 0.53 -3.03 11.09
N GLY A 265 -0.37 -2.41 10.35
CA GLY A 265 -1.38 -1.50 10.85
C GLY A 265 -2.67 -2.21 11.28
N ASN A 266 -3.26 -1.78 12.39
CA ASN A 266 -4.49 -2.30 12.98
C ASN A 266 -5.56 -1.21 13.09
N ARG A 267 -6.62 -1.31 12.30
CA ARG A 267 -7.82 -0.45 12.36
C ARG A 267 -8.82 -1.02 13.37
N GLY A 268 -9.02 -0.33 14.46
CA GLY A 268 -9.83 -0.77 15.60
C GLY A 268 -9.01 -0.83 16.87
N HIS A 269 -7.94 -1.62 16.90
CA HIS A 269 -6.91 -1.52 17.96
C HIS A 269 -6.12 -0.21 17.85
N ASN A 270 -6.15 0.42 16.67
CA ASN A 270 -5.56 1.72 16.38
C ASN A 270 -4.07 1.75 16.75
N SER A 271 -3.33 0.79 16.21
CA SER A 271 -1.90 0.61 16.47
C SER A 271 -1.12 0.20 15.22
N ILE A 272 0.19 0.34 15.32
CA ILE A 272 1.17 -0.33 14.46
C ILE A 272 1.81 -1.44 15.30
N ALA A 273 1.68 -2.70 14.86
CA ALA A 273 2.42 -3.83 15.41
C ALA A 273 3.80 -3.89 14.75
N VAL A 274 4.85 -3.98 15.57
CA VAL A 274 6.25 -4.07 15.13
C VAL A 274 6.76 -5.48 15.35
N PHE A 275 7.42 -6.04 14.33
CA PHE A 275 8.03 -7.37 14.37
C PHE A 275 9.49 -7.29 13.94
N SER A 276 10.36 -8.04 14.61
CA SER A 276 11.71 -8.31 14.12
C SER A 276 11.70 -9.50 13.18
N VAL A 277 12.55 -9.45 12.16
CA VAL A 277 12.72 -10.51 11.15
C VAL A 277 13.91 -11.37 11.53
N ASP A 278 13.73 -12.68 11.64
CA ASP A 278 14.84 -13.62 11.79
C ASP A 278 15.70 -13.65 10.51
N SER A 279 16.98 -13.41 10.65
CA SER A 279 17.90 -13.31 9.52
C SER A 279 18.13 -14.65 8.78
N GLY A 280 17.85 -15.77 9.41
CA GLY A 280 17.96 -17.12 8.83
C GLY A 280 16.69 -17.59 8.14
N SER A 281 15.56 -17.61 8.86
CA SER A 281 14.27 -18.14 8.39
C SER A 281 13.37 -17.09 7.74
N GLY A 282 13.50 -15.80 8.11
CA GLY A 282 12.59 -14.74 7.74
C GLY A 282 11.32 -14.69 8.60
N GLU A 283 11.19 -15.58 9.58
CA GLU A 283 10.07 -15.59 10.51
C GLU A 283 10.05 -14.33 11.38
N LEU A 284 8.87 -13.98 11.82
CA LEU A 284 8.60 -12.78 12.60
C LEU A 284 8.52 -13.08 14.09
N THR A 285 9.10 -12.18 14.89
CA THR A 285 8.95 -12.17 16.35
C THR A 285 8.40 -10.81 16.76
N PHE A 286 7.34 -10.81 17.57
CA PHE A 286 6.70 -9.58 18.04
C PHE A 286 7.65 -8.72 18.89
N VAL A 287 7.65 -7.40 18.66
CA VAL A 287 8.45 -6.41 19.40
C VAL A 287 7.56 -5.53 20.26
N GLU A 288 6.58 -4.84 19.65
CA GLU A 288 5.67 -3.94 20.37
C GLU A 288 4.41 -3.61 19.58
N HIS A 289 3.42 -3.04 20.28
CA HIS A 289 2.35 -2.26 19.69
C HIS A 289 2.57 -0.77 19.99
N THR A 290 2.51 0.08 18.96
CA THR A 290 2.57 1.54 19.10
C THR A 290 1.22 2.13 18.74
N SER A 291 0.62 2.92 19.66
CA SER A 291 -0.65 3.63 19.40
C SER A 291 -0.50 4.57 18.22
N THR A 292 -1.53 4.68 17.36
CA THR A 292 -1.58 5.65 16.26
C THR A 292 -2.18 7.00 16.65
N GLU A 293 -2.46 7.22 17.94
CA GLU A 293 -2.95 8.50 18.50
C GLU A 293 -4.14 9.07 17.70
N GLY A 294 -4.95 8.16 17.13
CA GLY A 294 -6.10 8.50 16.30
C GLY A 294 -6.94 7.27 16.00
N ASP A 295 -7.90 7.43 15.11
CA ASP A 295 -8.86 6.39 14.77
C ASP A 295 -8.73 5.95 13.32
N TRP A 296 -8.68 4.63 13.15
CA TRP A 296 -8.67 3.95 11.85
C TRP A 296 -7.40 4.21 11.01
N PRO A 297 -6.18 3.83 11.49
CA PRO A 297 -4.94 3.96 10.74
C PRO A 297 -4.97 3.06 9.50
N ARG A 298 -5.20 3.66 8.32
CA ARG A 298 -5.35 2.89 7.09
C ARG A 298 -4.04 2.66 6.37
N ASP A 299 -3.13 3.62 6.43
CA ASP A 299 -1.80 3.51 5.85
C ASP A 299 -0.77 4.30 6.66
N PHE A 300 0.46 3.89 6.53
CA PHE A 300 1.64 4.58 7.05
C PHE A 300 2.83 4.26 6.14
N GLU A 301 3.88 5.07 6.20
CA GLU A 301 5.07 4.83 5.38
C GLU A 301 6.33 5.14 6.21
N ILE A 302 7.40 4.35 5.98
CA ILE A 302 8.73 4.63 6.52
C ILE A 302 9.39 5.64 5.58
N ASP A 303 9.94 6.72 6.12
CA ASP A 303 10.61 7.74 5.33
C ASP A 303 11.87 7.19 4.61
N PRO A 304 12.35 7.84 3.54
CA PRO A 304 13.50 7.36 2.79
C PRO A 304 14.81 7.28 3.59
N SER A 305 14.94 8.03 4.69
CA SER A 305 16.09 7.89 5.61
C SER A 305 15.99 6.66 6.52
N GLY A 306 14.81 6.06 6.64
CA GLY A 306 14.53 4.94 7.53
C GLY A 306 14.40 5.29 9.01
N LYS A 307 14.39 6.58 9.35
CA LYS A 307 14.42 7.07 10.74
C LYS A 307 13.08 7.53 11.27
N PHE A 308 12.09 7.68 10.40
CA PHE A 308 10.77 8.16 10.76
C PHE A 308 9.68 7.29 10.15
N VAL A 309 8.50 7.31 10.76
CA VAL A 309 7.27 6.74 10.22
C VAL A 309 6.19 7.81 10.25
N VAL A 310 5.50 7.98 9.13
CA VAL A 310 4.34 8.86 8.98
C VAL A 310 3.09 7.99 8.86
N ALA A 311 2.14 8.11 9.76
CA ALA A 311 0.88 7.37 9.76
C ALA A 311 -0.32 8.29 9.54
N ALA A 312 -1.31 7.83 8.77
CA ALA A 312 -2.54 8.53 8.51
C ALA A 312 -3.74 7.80 9.14
N ASN A 313 -4.47 8.49 10.01
CA ASN A 313 -5.69 8.00 10.65
C ASN A 313 -6.92 8.51 9.89
N GLN A 314 -7.66 7.61 9.25
CA GLN A 314 -8.77 7.94 8.35
C GLN A 314 -9.89 8.69 9.05
N GLU A 315 -10.38 8.18 10.19
CA GLU A 315 -11.60 8.69 10.82
C GLU A 315 -11.33 9.89 11.73
N SER A 316 -10.21 9.92 12.44
CA SER A 316 -9.80 11.09 13.22
C SER A 316 -9.20 12.21 12.38
N GLY A 317 -8.77 11.93 11.13
CA GLY A 317 -8.27 12.93 10.19
C GLY A 317 -6.93 13.54 10.59
N ASN A 318 -6.17 12.88 11.44
CA ASN A 318 -4.84 13.32 11.83
C ASN A 318 -3.73 12.46 11.21
N VAL A 319 -2.59 13.09 11.03
CA VAL A 319 -1.33 12.47 10.62
C VAL A 319 -0.39 12.47 11.81
N VAL A 320 0.31 11.38 11.99
CA VAL A 320 1.17 11.14 13.16
C VAL A 320 2.60 10.88 12.69
N LEU A 321 3.55 11.51 13.35
CA LEU A 321 4.97 11.33 13.09
C LEU A 321 5.63 10.60 14.27
N TYR A 322 6.38 9.54 13.95
CA TYR A 322 7.20 8.79 14.90
C TYR A 322 8.68 8.87 14.51
N ALA A 323 9.54 8.92 15.51
CA ALA A 323 10.93 8.50 15.35
C ALA A 323 11.00 6.98 15.35
N ARG A 324 11.75 6.40 14.43
CA ARG A 324 12.04 4.97 14.35
C ARG A 324 13.47 4.70 14.84
N ASP A 325 13.60 3.86 15.84
CA ASP A 325 14.90 3.37 16.26
C ASP A 325 15.39 2.27 15.30
N GLU A 326 16.46 2.52 14.59
CA GLU A 326 16.97 1.59 13.57
C GLU A 326 17.56 0.29 14.17
N VAL A 327 17.88 0.26 15.46
CA VAL A 327 18.48 -0.92 16.12
C VAL A 327 17.40 -1.84 16.68
N SER A 328 16.36 -1.30 17.30
CA SER A 328 15.28 -2.06 17.93
C SER A 328 14.00 -2.13 17.13
N GLY A 329 13.87 -1.33 16.05
CA GLY A 329 12.66 -1.19 15.24
C GLY A 329 11.54 -0.39 15.92
N ARG A 330 11.69 0.01 17.18
CA ARG A 330 10.64 0.65 17.98
C ARG A 330 10.30 2.04 17.49
N LEU A 331 9.05 2.43 17.72
CA LEU A 331 8.50 3.72 17.35
C LEU A 331 8.31 4.60 18.59
N THR A 332 8.75 5.85 18.50
CA THR A 332 8.55 6.86 19.54
C THR A 332 7.75 8.02 18.95
N LEU A 333 6.61 8.35 19.57
CA LEU A 333 5.76 9.46 19.15
C LEU A 333 6.53 10.79 19.19
N ILE A 334 6.43 11.55 18.09
CA ILE A 334 6.92 12.94 18.00
C ILE A 334 5.73 13.90 18.05
N THR A 335 4.76 13.73 17.15
CA THR A 335 3.55 14.57 17.12
C THR A 335 2.35 13.81 16.51
N SER A 336 1.15 14.18 16.94
CA SER A 336 -0.13 13.61 16.45
C SER A 336 -1.19 14.67 16.10
N ASP A 337 -0.81 15.93 16.10
CA ASP A 337 -1.72 17.08 15.92
C ASP A 337 -1.76 17.66 14.49
N ILE A 338 -1.18 16.95 13.54
CA ILE A 338 -1.18 17.34 12.12
C ILE A 338 -2.52 16.93 11.49
N THR A 339 -3.18 17.83 10.79
CA THR A 339 -4.49 17.57 10.19
C THR A 339 -4.40 17.34 8.68
N VAL A 340 -4.84 16.16 8.22
CA VAL A 340 -5.16 15.85 6.83
C VAL A 340 -6.46 15.04 6.82
N PRO A 341 -7.59 15.64 6.41
CA PRO A 341 -8.88 14.97 6.50
C PRO A 341 -8.94 13.69 5.68
N TYR A 342 -9.36 12.59 6.31
CA TYR A 342 -9.56 11.28 5.68
C TYR A 342 -8.34 10.74 4.93
N GLY A 343 -7.12 10.94 5.45
CA GLY A 343 -5.88 10.39 4.91
C GLY A 343 -5.89 8.86 4.96
N VAL A 344 -5.56 8.20 3.83
CA VAL A 344 -5.65 6.74 3.68
C VAL A 344 -4.51 6.10 2.91
N CYS A 345 -3.58 6.89 2.38
CA CYS A 345 -2.37 6.44 1.70
C CYS A 345 -1.26 7.47 1.93
N VAL A 346 -0.09 7.01 2.29
CA VAL A 346 1.11 7.86 2.47
C VAL A 346 2.19 7.38 1.52
N LYS A 347 2.79 8.27 0.74
CA LYS A 347 3.91 7.95 -0.16
C LYS A 347 4.96 9.04 -0.15
N PHE A 348 6.22 8.66 -0.07
CA PHE A 348 7.34 9.57 -0.30
C PHE A 348 7.83 9.50 -1.75
N LEU A 349 8.47 10.57 -2.24
CA LEU A 349 9.30 10.50 -3.43
C LEU A 349 10.45 9.50 -3.21
N ASN A 350 10.97 8.94 -4.30
CA ASN A 350 12.15 8.06 -4.25
C ASN A 350 13.43 8.90 -4.08
N TYR A 351 14.38 8.45 -3.25
CA TYR A 351 15.62 9.15 -2.93
C TYR A 351 16.83 8.21 -3.01
#